data_a4514d39ae2b71727f1d039571bde2be
#
_entry.id   a4514d39ae2b71727f1d039571bde2be
#
_cell.length_a   1.000
_cell.length_b   1.000
_cell.length_c   1.000
_cell.angle_alpha   90.00
_cell.angle_beta   90.00
_cell.angle_gamma   90.00
#
_symmetry.space_group_name_H-M   'P 1'
#
loop_
_entity.id
_entity.type
_entity.pdbx_description
1 polymer ?
#
loop_
_entity_poly.entity_id
_entity_poly.type
_entity_poly.pdbx_seq_one_letter_code
_entity_poly.pdbx_strand_id
1 'polypeptide(L)'
;MTGQDDLEYAIYLLTFVQELYCKAYKCLHQMEELRKFINDIYPMNDVDWNFFSSKLEKETFKKNTALVKIGRVENYLSFISKGVIRLYIPQEENELTFGFLFENQFVTAYDSFITRTASDYEIETLTDTTLWRISFDQLQEVYNKTESGNLIGRRMAENMFLIKSKREVSLLNKTAEERYLDLFSERPRLLKEIPLKYIASYIGVTPQALSRIRRRIT
;
A
#
# COMPACT_ATOMS: atom_id res chain seq x y z
N MET A 1 -8.98 -8.73 52.87
CA MET A 1 -9.00 -8.51 51.40
C MET A 1 -9.94 -7.34 51.20
N THR A 2 -9.45 -6.24 50.78
CA THR A 2 -10.07 -4.94 50.96
C THR A 2 -10.68 -4.47 49.63
N GLY A 3 -11.79 -3.73 49.67
CA GLY A 3 -12.51 -3.16 48.54
C GLY A 3 -11.68 -2.30 47.59
N GLN A 4 -10.40 -2.14 47.86
CA GLN A 4 -9.42 -1.46 47.02
C GLN A 4 -8.94 -2.39 45.87
N ASP A 5 -8.76 -3.67 46.16
CA ASP A 5 -8.37 -4.69 45.15
C ASP A 5 -9.50 -4.91 44.11
N ASP A 6 -10.77 -4.86 44.61
CA ASP A 6 -11.95 -4.99 43.72
C ASP A 6 -12.12 -3.78 42.81
N LEU A 7 -11.77 -2.58 43.27
CA LEU A 7 -11.84 -1.35 42.45
C LEU A 7 -10.73 -1.32 41.38
N GLU A 8 -9.50 -1.71 41.70
CA GLU A 8 -8.40 -1.81 40.76
C GLU A 8 -8.69 -2.86 39.69
N TYR A 9 -9.25 -4.00 40.06
CA TYR A 9 -9.66 -5.03 39.13
C TYR A 9 -10.79 -4.56 38.18
N ALA A 10 -11.76 -3.82 38.70
CA ALA A 10 -12.84 -3.25 37.89
C ALA A 10 -12.32 -2.20 36.87
N ILE A 11 -11.38 -1.35 37.30
CA ILE A 11 -10.73 -0.37 36.40
C ILE A 11 -9.92 -1.09 35.32
N TYR A 12 -9.18 -2.13 35.66
CA TYR A 12 -8.44 -2.95 34.69
C TYR A 12 -9.37 -3.59 33.67
N LEU A 13 -10.49 -4.19 34.11
CA LEU A 13 -11.48 -4.78 33.20
C LEU A 13 -12.12 -3.74 32.29
N LEU A 14 -12.48 -2.57 32.79
CA LEU A 14 -13.05 -1.48 32.00
C LEU A 14 -12.04 -1.00 30.94
N THR A 15 -10.78 -0.83 31.32
CA THR A 15 -9.73 -0.42 30.39
C THR A 15 -9.50 -1.47 29.29
N PHE A 16 -9.47 -2.74 29.67
CA PHE A 16 -9.33 -3.87 28.74
C PHE A 16 -10.51 -3.96 27.75
N VAL A 17 -11.74 -3.82 28.25
CA VAL A 17 -12.96 -3.80 27.41
C VAL A 17 -12.93 -2.61 26.47
N GLN A 18 -12.51 -1.42 26.95
CA GLN A 18 -12.40 -0.21 26.13
C GLN A 18 -11.33 -0.36 25.02
N GLU A 19 -10.20 -1.01 25.31
CA GLU A 19 -9.19 -1.33 24.29
C GLU A 19 -9.70 -2.32 23.22
N LEU A 20 -10.43 -3.36 23.65
CA LEU A 20 -11.07 -4.32 22.74
C LEU A 20 -12.09 -3.63 21.83
N TYR A 21 -12.94 -2.76 22.41
CA TYR A 21 -13.92 -1.96 21.64
C TYR A 21 -13.22 -1.04 20.63
N CYS A 22 -12.15 -0.36 21.05
CA CYS A 22 -11.38 0.51 20.16
C CYS A 22 -10.71 -0.26 19.02
N LYS A 23 -10.16 -1.45 19.30
CA LYS A 23 -9.57 -2.35 18.27
C LYS A 23 -10.63 -2.87 17.28
N ALA A 24 -11.78 -3.30 17.79
CA ALA A 24 -12.88 -3.78 16.98
C ALA A 24 -13.44 -2.65 16.08
N TYR A 25 -13.66 -1.47 16.63
CA TYR A 25 -14.14 -0.29 15.91
C TYR A 25 -13.16 0.12 14.79
N LYS A 26 -11.86 0.16 15.08
CA LYS A 26 -10.82 0.44 14.07
C LYS A 26 -10.79 -0.62 12.96
N CYS A 27 -10.99 -1.88 13.33
CA CYS A 27 -11.03 -2.98 12.37
C CYS A 27 -12.24 -2.85 11.41
N LEU A 28 -13.42 -2.57 11.96
CA LEU A 28 -14.64 -2.35 11.18
C LEU A 28 -14.47 -1.16 10.23
N HIS A 29 -13.99 -0.03 10.73
CA HIS A 29 -13.78 1.15 9.90
C HIS A 29 -12.78 0.89 8.75
N GLN A 30 -11.70 0.16 9.00
CA GLN A 30 -10.74 -0.21 7.94
C GLN A 30 -11.35 -1.13 6.87
N MET A 31 -12.25 -2.02 7.26
CA MET A 31 -12.98 -2.88 6.31
C MET A 31 -14.00 -2.08 5.50
N GLU A 32 -14.65 -1.09 6.10
CA GLU A 32 -15.55 -0.16 5.41
C GLU A 32 -14.81 0.67 4.35
N GLU A 33 -13.61 1.18 4.66
CA GLU A 33 -12.76 1.90 3.69
C GLU A 33 -12.36 0.99 2.51
N LEU A 34 -11.99 -0.26 2.79
CA LEU A 34 -11.71 -1.23 1.73
C LEU A 34 -12.95 -1.51 0.88
N ARG A 35 -14.10 -1.71 1.52
CA ARG A 35 -15.38 -1.92 0.81
C ARG A 35 -15.75 -0.75 -0.07
N LYS A 36 -15.59 0.46 0.46
CA LYS A 36 -15.80 1.69 -0.30
C LYS A 36 -14.88 1.76 -1.52
N PHE A 37 -13.57 1.51 -1.32
CA PHE A 37 -12.60 1.48 -2.42
C PHE A 37 -13.00 0.48 -3.53
N ILE A 38 -13.42 -0.72 -3.15
CA ILE A 38 -13.90 -1.75 -4.11
C ILE A 38 -15.15 -1.26 -4.84
N ASN A 39 -16.12 -0.70 -4.13
CA ASN A 39 -17.37 -0.19 -4.71
C ASN A 39 -17.17 1.01 -5.63
N ASP A 40 -16.13 1.84 -5.39
CA ASP A 40 -15.75 2.93 -6.29
C ASP A 40 -15.21 2.40 -7.63
N ILE A 41 -14.64 1.20 -7.65
CA ILE A 41 -14.22 0.51 -8.89
C ILE A 41 -15.42 -0.10 -9.59
N TYR A 42 -16.18 -0.91 -8.86
CA TYR A 42 -17.42 -1.56 -9.30
C TYR A 42 -18.23 -2.04 -8.08
N PRO A 43 -19.54 -1.78 -8.04
CA PRO A 43 -20.38 -2.25 -6.94
C PRO A 43 -20.31 -3.75 -6.73
N MET A 44 -20.02 -4.16 -5.50
CA MET A 44 -19.97 -5.56 -5.07
C MET A 44 -21.15 -5.82 -4.14
N ASN A 45 -21.97 -6.81 -4.44
CA ASN A 45 -23.09 -7.21 -3.59
C ASN A 45 -22.62 -7.79 -2.25
N ASP A 46 -23.52 -7.91 -1.27
CA ASP A 46 -23.18 -8.37 0.07
C ASP A 46 -22.67 -9.82 0.12
N VAL A 47 -23.14 -10.69 -0.75
CA VAL A 47 -22.72 -12.10 -0.80
C VAL A 47 -21.26 -12.18 -1.26
N ASP A 48 -20.94 -11.51 -2.38
CA ASP A 48 -19.60 -11.41 -2.92
C ASP A 48 -18.63 -10.73 -1.93
N TRP A 49 -19.09 -9.63 -1.30
CA TRP A 49 -18.29 -8.94 -0.28
C TRP A 49 -17.97 -9.82 0.92
N ASN A 50 -18.97 -10.54 1.46
CA ASN A 50 -18.74 -11.43 2.61
C ASN A 50 -17.79 -12.56 2.25
N PHE A 51 -17.89 -13.10 1.03
CA PHE A 51 -16.95 -14.12 0.56
C PHE A 51 -15.54 -13.55 0.43
N PHE A 52 -15.37 -12.41 -0.25
CA PHE A 52 -14.06 -11.76 -0.41
C PHE A 52 -13.45 -11.38 0.94
N SER A 53 -14.20 -10.68 1.79
CA SER A 53 -13.70 -10.20 3.09
C SER A 53 -13.32 -11.34 4.04
N SER A 54 -13.98 -12.51 3.95
CA SER A 54 -13.64 -13.70 4.73
C SER A 54 -12.27 -14.30 4.39
N LYS A 55 -11.68 -13.94 3.22
CA LYS A 55 -10.36 -14.40 2.78
C LYS A 55 -9.23 -13.45 3.19
N LEU A 56 -9.57 -12.30 3.74
CA LEU A 56 -8.60 -11.27 4.10
C LEU A 56 -7.99 -11.54 5.47
N GLU A 57 -6.67 -11.48 5.52
CA GLU A 57 -5.89 -11.57 6.75
C GLU A 57 -5.27 -10.21 7.08
N LYS A 58 -5.42 -9.78 8.34
CA LYS A 58 -4.82 -8.55 8.82
C LYS A 58 -3.44 -8.80 9.36
N GLU A 59 -2.46 -8.05 8.84
CA GLU A 59 -1.07 -8.16 9.26
C GLU A 59 -0.46 -6.77 9.51
N THR A 60 0.45 -6.67 10.48
CA THR A 60 1.13 -5.41 10.84
C THR A 60 2.63 -5.58 10.73
N PHE A 61 3.27 -4.56 10.16
CA PHE A 61 4.70 -4.53 9.89
C PHE A 61 5.33 -3.29 10.50
N LYS A 62 6.52 -3.43 11.04
CA LYS A 62 7.31 -2.30 11.48
C LYS A 62 7.89 -1.54 10.29
N LYS A 63 8.19 -0.27 10.52
CA LYS A 63 8.97 0.53 9.57
C LYS A 63 10.23 -0.21 9.12
N ASN A 64 10.62 -0.03 7.86
CA ASN A 64 11.78 -0.65 7.21
C ASN A 64 11.71 -2.20 7.16
N THR A 65 10.49 -2.75 7.07
CA THR A 65 10.28 -4.18 6.83
C THR A 65 10.16 -4.43 5.33
N ALA A 66 10.97 -5.35 4.80
CA ALA A 66 10.82 -5.84 3.43
C ALA A 66 9.61 -6.79 3.35
N LEU A 67 8.59 -6.39 2.60
CA LEU A 67 7.41 -7.20 2.30
C LEU A 67 7.71 -8.21 1.19
N VAL A 68 8.47 -7.77 0.19
CA VAL A 68 8.96 -8.59 -0.92
C VAL A 68 10.44 -8.30 -1.12
N LYS A 69 11.22 -9.34 -1.33
CA LYS A 69 12.65 -9.26 -1.66
C LYS A 69 12.91 -9.79 -3.06
N ILE A 70 13.92 -9.26 -3.73
CA ILE A 70 14.44 -9.82 -4.99
C ILE A 70 14.69 -11.34 -4.82
N GLY A 71 14.34 -12.09 -5.85
CA GLY A 71 14.48 -13.54 -5.87
C GLY A 71 13.40 -14.31 -5.10
N ARG A 72 12.41 -13.62 -4.52
CA ARG A 72 11.25 -14.24 -3.86
C ARG A 72 9.99 -14.04 -4.68
N VAL A 73 9.13 -15.04 -4.70
CA VAL A 73 7.81 -14.95 -5.34
C VAL A 73 6.88 -14.16 -4.43
N GLU A 74 6.18 -13.17 -4.98
CA GLU A 74 5.10 -12.49 -4.28
C GLU A 74 3.88 -13.40 -4.14
N ASN A 75 3.40 -13.55 -2.92
CA ASN A 75 2.27 -14.44 -2.63
C ASN A 75 0.97 -13.70 -2.31
N TYR A 76 1.02 -12.38 -2.13
CA TYR A 76 -0.11 -11.63 -1.62
C TYR A 76 -0.44 -10.40 -2.47
N LEU A 77 -1.72 -10.15 -2.64
CA LEU A 77 -2.26 -8.83 -2.93
C LEU A 77 -2.68 -8.20 -1.60
N SER A 78 -2.21 -6.98 -1.31
CA SER A 78 -2.38 -6.35 -0.01
C SER A 78 -3.03 -4.98 -0.14
N PHE A 79 -4.05 -4.68 0.68
CA PHE A 79 -4.62 -3.34 0.82
C PHE A 79 -3.99 -2.63 2.02
N ILE A 80 -3.52 -1.41 1.80
CA ILE A 80 -2.87 -0.60 2.82
C ILE A 80 -3.95 0.12 3.62
N SER A 81 -4.24 -0.34 4.83
CA SER A 81 -5.15 0.36 5.72
C SER A 81 -4.48 1.43 6.57
N LYS A 82 -3.15 1.34 6.72
CA LYS A 82 -2.31 2.35 7.37
C LYS A 82 -0.88 2.21 6.90
N GLY A 83 -0.20 3.33 6.65
CA GLY A 83 1.23 3.38 6.41
C GLY A 83 1.60 3.77 4.99
N VAL A 84 2.91 3.81 4.75
CA VAL A 84 3.51 4.20 3.48
C VAL A 84 4.45 3.11 3.03
N ILE A 85 4.35 2.72 1.76
CA ILE A 85 5.12 1.66 1.14
C ILE A 85 5.90 2.21 -0.05
N ARG A 86 7.10 1.70 -0.24
CA ARG A 86 8.01 2.03 -1.33
C ARG A 86 8.28 0.79 -2.16
N LEU A 87 8.30 0.97 -3.50
CA LEU A 87 8.76 -0.03 -4.47
C LEU A 87 10.07 0.47 -5.07
N TYR A 88 11.11 -0.36 -5.05
CA TYR A 88 12.43 0.05 -5.53
C TYR A 88 13.26 -1.14 -6.01
N ILE A 89 14.22 -0.84 -6.88
CA ILE A 89 15.26 -1.78 -7.31
C ILE A 89 16.53 -1.41 -6.53
N PRO A 90 17.04 -2.30 -5.66
CA PRO A 90 18.32 -2.07 -4.99
C PRO A 90 19.46 -2.10 -6.02
N GLN A 91 20.41 -1.18 -5.86
CA GLN A 91 21.65 -1.11 -6.63
C GLN A 91 22.80 -0.79 -5.69
N GLU A 92 24.04 -1.10 -6.08
CA GLU A 92 25.24 -0.91 -5.24
C GLU A 92 25.43 0.54 -4.78
N GLU A 93 25.23 1.51 -5.68
CA GLU A 93 25.45 2.93 -5.35
C GLU A 93 24.15 3.70 -5.09
N ASN A 94 23.08 3.42 -5.83
CA ASN A 94 21.83 4.18 -5.78
C ASN A 94 20.61 3.29 -6.02
N GLU A 95 19.72 3.23 -5.06
CA GLU A 95 18.43 2.53 -5.19
C GLU A 95 17.51 3.26 -6.19
N LEU A 96 16.87 2.54 -7.11
CA LEU A 96 15.90 3.09 -8.04
C LEU A 96 14.48 2.94 -7.52
N THR A 97 13.94 4.01 -6.95
CA THR A 97 12.54 4.04 -6.53
C THR A 97 11.63 4.27 -7.73
N PHE A 98 10.62 3.41 -7.90
CA PHE A 98 9.65 3.58 -8.96
C PHE A 98 8.19 3.66 -8.48
N GLY A 99 7.92 3.46 -7.19
CA GLY A 99 6.59 3.58 -6.64
C GLY A 99 6.56 3.97 -5.16
N PHE A 100 5.54 4.75 -4.81
CA PHE A 100 5.10 4.97 -3.43
C PHE A 100 3.61 4.74 -3.37
N LEU A 101 3.18 4.04 -2.34
CA LEU A 101 1.79 3.73 -2.08
C LEU A 101 1.44 4.14 -0.64
N PHE A 102 0.23 4.62 -0.49
CA PHE A 102 -0.30 5.16 0.75
C PHE A 102 -1.54 4.38 1.18
N GLU A 103 -2.15 4.79 2.29
CA GLU A 103 -3.45 4.25 2.72
C GLU A 103 -4.48 4.29 1.59
N ASN A 104 -5.39 3.34 1.61
CA ASN A 104 -6.46 3.15 0.63
C ASN A 104 -5.95 2.83 -0.77
N GLN A 105 -4.81 2.13 -0.88
CA GLN A 105 -4.27 1.62 -2.13
C GLN A 105 -3.89 0.15 -2.01
N PHE A 106 -3.95 -0.58 -3.11
CA PHE A 106 -3.42 -1.94 -3.18
C PHE A 106 -1.93 -1.94 -3.53
N VAL A 107 -1.20 -2.89 -2.93
CA VAL A 107 0.23 -3.13 -3.18
C VAL A 107 0.48 -4.61 -3.43
N THR A 108 1.32 -4.89 -4.40
CA THR A 108 1.89 -6.20 -4.70
C THR A 108 3.02 -6.04 -5.72
N ALA A 109 3.95 -6.97 -5.78
CA ALA A 109 4.83 -7.15 -6.93
C ALA A 109 4.04 -7.89 -8.01
N TYR A 110 3.24 -7.12 -8.78
CA TYR A 110 2.15 -7.65 -9.60
C TYR A 110 2.62 -8.64 -10.68
N ASP A 111 3.74 -8.36 -11.32
CA ASP A 111 4.39 -9.26 -12.28
C ASP A 111 4.75 -10.60 -11.64
N SER A 112 5.46 -10.58 -10.51
CA SER A 112 5.78 -11.76 -9.74
C SER A 112 4.53 -12.49 -9.24
N PHE A 113 3.53 -11.73 -8.75
CA PHE A 113 2.28 -12.27 -8.24
C PHE A 113 1.49 -13.05 -9.30
N ILE A 114 1.35 -12.52 -10.52
CA ILE A 114 0.56 -13.17 -11.58
C ILE A 114 1.33 -14.25 -12.33
N THR A 115 2.66 -14.09 -12.53
CA THR A 115 3.48 -15.06 -13.24
C THR A 115 3.99 -16.20 -12.34
N ARG A 116 3.88 -16.03 -11.02
CA ARG A 116 4.43 -16.95 -10.01
C ARG A 116 5.95 -17.13 -10.13
N THR A 117 6.64 -16.12 -10.67
CA THR A 117 8.11 -16.06 -10.78
C THR A 117 8.70 -15.13 -9.71
N ALA A 118 10.01 -15.24 -9.49
CA ALA A 118 10.72 -14.38 -8.55
C ALA A 118 10.61 -12.89 -8.94
N SER A 119 10.47 -12.01 -7.94
CA SER A 119 10.46 -10.56 -8.15
C SER A 119 11.87 -10.04 -8.44
N ASP A 120 11.97 -9.08 -9.37
CA ASP A 120 13.19 -8.36 -9.71
C ASP A 120 13.34 -7.02 -8.93
N TYR A 121 12.45 -6.75 -8.00
CA TYR A 121 12.47 -5.55 -7.15
C TYR A 121 11.95 -5.84 -5.75
N GLU A 122 12.13 -4.87 -4.88
CA GLU A 122 11.73 -4.95 -3.48
C GLU A 122 10.56 -4.03 -3.16
N ILE A 123 9.77 -4.45 -2.18
CA ILE A 123 8.69 -3.67 -1.57
C ILE A 123 8.99 -3.56 -0.08
N GLU A 124 9.09 -2.32 0.43
CA GLU A 124 9.37 -2.08 1.84
C GLU A 124 8.39 -1.07 2.47
N THR A 125 8.22 -1.19 3.78
CA THR A 125 7.45 -0.25 4.59
C THR A 125 8.32 0.96 4.98
N LEU A 126 7.86 2.18 4.69
CA LEU A 126 8.54 3.42 5.13
C LEU A 126 8.04 3.89 6.51
N THR A 127 6.94 3.37 7.00
CA THR A 127 6.35 3.63 8.31
C THR A 127 5.83 2.33 8.92
N ASP A 128 5.44 2.34 10.19
CA ASP A 128 4.64 1.23 10.75
C ASP A 128 3.37 1.09 9.90
N THR A 129 3.13 -0.11 9.36
CA THR A 129 2.15 -0.38 8.31
C THR A 129 1.19 -1.48 8.74
N THR A 130 -0.09 -1.32 8.40
CA THR A 130 -1.13 -2.35 8.56
C THR A 130 -1.72 -2.67 7.20
N LEU A 131 -1.76 -3.95 6.88
CA LEU A 131 -2.24 -4.49 5.61
C LEU A 131 -3.42 -5.44 5.82
N TRP A 132 -4.36 -5.44 4.87
CA TRP A 132 -5.28 -6.54 4.64
C TRP A 132 -4.80 -7.30 3.42
N ARG A 133 -4.51 -8.58 3.58
CA ARG A 133 -3.82 -9.41 2.59
C ARG A 133 -4.71 -10.55 2.14
N ILE A 134 -4.66 -10.85 0.86
CA ILE A 134 -5.25 -12.05 0.27
C ILE A 134 -4.19 -12.80 -0.50
N SER A 135 -4.10 -14.12 -0.32
CA SER A 135 -3.15 -14.93 -1.08
C SER A 135 -3.57 -15.07 -2.54
N PHE A 136 -2.61 -15.48 -3.39
CA PHE A 136 -2.89 -15.75 -4.81
C PHE A 136 -4.04 -16.74 -4.99
N ASP A 137 -3.99 -17.89 -4.29
CA ASP A 137 -5.00 -18.94 -4.42
C ASP A 137 -6.37 -18.48 -3.95
N GLN A 138 -6.42 -17.77 -2.81
CA GLN A 138 -7.68 -17.18 -2.31
C GLN A 138 -8.27 -16.15 -3.26
N LEU A 139 -7.42 -15.34 -3.92
CA LEU A 139 -7.89 -14.39 -4.93
C LEU A 139 -8.44 -15.10 -6.17
N GLN A 140 -7.81 -16.21 -6.61
CA GLN A 140 -8.37 -17.04 -7.70
C GLN A 140 -9.74 -17.64 -7.29
N GLU A 141 -9.92 -18.04 -6.02
CA GLU A 141 -11.23 -18.46 -5.54
C GLU A 141 -12.28 -17.32 -5.62
N VAL A 142 -11.90 -16.09 -5.25
CA VAL A 142 -12.78 -14.92 -5.37
C VAL A 142 -13.19 -14.71 -6.82
N TYR A 143 -12.24 -14.74 -7.75
CA TYR A 143 -12.52 -14.60 -9.17
C TYR A 143 -13.47 -15.68 -9.71
N ASN A 144 -13.35 -16.91 -9.23
CA ASN A 144 -14.15 -18.03 -9.68
C ASN A 144 -15.54 -18.13 -9.02
N LYS A 145 -15.71 -17.60 -7.81
CA LYS A 145 -16.92 -17.82 -6.99
C LYS A 145 -17.78 -16.56 -6.80
N THR A 146 -17.33 -15.40 -7.29
CA THR A 146 -18.10 -14.14 -7.19
C THR A 146 -18.48 -13.63 -8.56
N GLU A 147 -19.62 -12.93 -8.64
CA GLU A 147 -20.10 -12.35 -9.90
C GLU A 147 -19.26 -11.15 -10.34
N SER A 148 -18.82 -10.33 -9.37
CA SER A 148 -18.13 -9.06 -9.63
C SER A 148 -16.60 -9.15 -9.59
N GLY A 149 -16.02 -10.19 -8.99
CA GLY A 149 -14.59 -10.29 -8.73
C GLY A 149 -13.69 -10.14 -9.96
N ASN A 150 -14.01 -10.85 -11.03
CA ASN A 150 -13.25 -10.74 -12.29
C ASN A 150 -13.29 -9.34 -12.91
N LEU A 151 -14.47 -8.69 -12.86
CA LEU A 151 -14.62 -7.34 -13.41
C LEU A 151 -13.84 -6.31 -12.59
N ILE A 152 -13.87 -6.44 -11.26
CA ILE A 152 -13.10 -5.59 -10.35
C ILE A 152 -11.61 -5.80 -10.61
N GLY A 153 -11.14 -7.05 -10.65
CA GLY A 153 -9.74 -7.38 -10.94
C GLY A 153 -9.24 -6.82 -12.26
N ARG A 154 -10.05 -6.96 -13.33
CA ARG A 154 -9.74 -6.38 -14.64
C ARG A 154 -9.62 -4.87 -14.59
N ARG A 155 -10.59 -4.15 -14.00
CA ARG A 155 -10.55 -2.69 -13.88
C ARG A 155 -9.37 -2.20 -13.06
N MET A 156 -9.00 -2.92 -12.01
CA MET A 156 -7.80 -2.62 -11.23
C MET A 156 -6.53 -2.77 -12.08
N ALA A 157 -6.40 -3.83 -12.86
CA ALA A 157 -5.27 -4.07 -13.75
C ALA A 157 -5.20 -3.01 -14.86
N GLU A 158 -6.32 -2.65 -15.48
CA GLU A 158 -6.43 -1.59 -16.48
C GLU A 158 -5.97 -0.23 -15.89
N ASN A 159 -6.45 0.14 -14.71
CA ASN A 159 -6.05 1.37 -14.04
C ASN A 159 -4.55 1.37 -13.68
N MET A 160 -4.02 0.26 -13.20
CA MET A 160 -2.59 0.13 -12.90
C MET A 160 -1.75 0.26 -14.17
N PHE A 161 -2.18 -0.32 -15.29
CA PHE A 161 -1.51 -0.14 -16.58
C PHE A 161 -1.46 1.33 -17.00
N LEU A 162 -2.58 2.07 -16.88
CA LEU A 162 -2.62 3.50 -17.22
C LEU A 162 -1.67 4.33 -16.33
N ILE A 163 -1.61 4.04 -15.01
CA ILE A 163 -0.69 4.71 -14.09
C ILE A 163 0.77 4.44 -14.48
N LYS A 164 1.11 3.18 -14.79
CA LYS A 164 2.47 2.80 -15.20
C LYS A 164 2.85 3.42 -16.56
N SER A 165 1.96 3.36 -17.54
CA SER A 165 2.15 3.96 -18.87
C SER A 165 2.37 5.48 -18.79
N LYS A 166 1.53 6.19 -18.01
CA LYS A 166 1.71 7.65 -17.77
C LYS A 166 3.10 7.95 -17.19
N ARG A 167 3.54 7.13 -16.23
CA ARG A 167 4.86 7.30 -15.61
C ARG A 167 5.98 7.04 -16.59
N GLU A 168 5.90 6.00 -17.39
CA GLU A 168 6.89 5.67 -18.42
C GLU A 168 7.04 6.81 -19.41
N VAL A 169 5.92 7.29 -19.97
CA VAL A 169 5.91 8.46 -20.86
C VAL A 169 6.52 9.68 -20.19
N SER A 170 6.23 9.93 -18.92
CA SER A 170 6.82 11.04 -18.16
C SER A 170 8.34 10.92 -18.02
N LEU A 171 8.86 9.72 -17.78
CA LEU A 171 10.30 9.47 -17.69
C LEU A 171 11.03 9.68 -19.02
N LEU A 172 10.36 9.35 -20.13
CA LEU A 172 10.93 9.48 -21.48
C LEU A 172 10.85 10.91 -22.05
N ASN A 173 9.78 11.65 -21.72
CA ASN A 173 9.41 12.89 -22.40
C ASN A 173 9.66 14.16 -21.60
N LYS A 174 9.77 14.05 -20.26
CA LYS A 174 9.91 15.20 -19.35
C LYS A 174 11.32 15.29 -18.80
N THR A 175 11.80 16.51 -18.59
CA THR A 175 13.00 16.79 -17.80
C THR A 175 12.77 16.44 -16.32
N ALA A 176 13.84 16.27 -15.56
CA ALA A 176 13.75 16.02 -14.11
C ALA A 176 13.07 17.17 -13.34
N GLU A 177 13.26 18.41 -13.82
CA GLU A 177 12.62 19.59 -13.24
C GLU A 177 11.10 19.55 -13.46
N GLU A 178 10.65 19.27 -14.68
CA GLU A 178 9.22 19.12 -14.99
C GLU A 178 8.60 17.97 -14.20
N ARG A 179 9.27 16.81 -14.10
CA ARG A 179 8.80 15.69 -13.25
C ARG A 179 8.70 16.08 -11.78
N TYR A 180 9.62 16.91 -11.28
CA TYR A 180 9.55 17.41 -9.91
C TYR A 180 8.39 18.39 -9.71
N LEU A 181 8.18 19.29 -10.66
CA LEU A 181 7.05 20.26 -10.64
C LEU A 181 5.69 19.55 -10.70
N ASP A 182 5.56 18.49 -11.49
CA ASP A 182 4.33 17.68 -11.54
C ASP A 182 3.93 17.14 -10.16
N LEU A 183 4.89 16.86 -9.26
CA LEU A 183 4.57 16.33 -7.93
C LEU A 183 3.77 17.31 -7.08
N PHE A 184 3.88 18.63 -7.29
CA PHE A 184 3.13 19.61 -6.53
C PHE A 184 1.62 19.54 -6.81
N SER A 185 1.24 19.26 -8.05
CA SER A 185 -0.16 19.13 -8.47
C SER A 185 -0.69 17.72 -8.41
N GLU A 186 0.10 16.74 -8.88
CA GLU A 186 -0.37 15.36 -9.04
C GLU A 186 -0.20 14.51 -7.77
N ARG A 187 0.86 14.75 -6.98
CA ARG A 187 1.22 13.93 -5.83
C ARG A 187 1.80 14.75 -4.65
N PRO A 188 1.10 15.79 -4.16
CA PRO A 188 1.62 16.69 -3.12
C PRO A 188 1.98 15.96 -1.83
N ARG A 189 1.33 14.83 -1.55
CA ARG A 189 1.62 14.00 -0.40
C ARG A 189 3.05 13.44 -0.41
N LEU A 190 3.61 13.13 -1.59
CA LEU A 190 5.01 12.70 -1.70
C LEU A 190 5.97 13.77 -1.17
N LEU A 191 5.75 15.03 -1.54
CA LEU A 191 6.62 16.14 -1.12
C LEU A 191 6.55 16.40 0.39
N LYS A 192 5.42 16.05 1.01
CA LYS A 192 5.17 16.26 2.44
C LYS A 192 5.70 15.13 3.31
N GLU A 193 5.59 13.88 2.87
CA GLU A 193 5.78 12.70 3.72
C GLU A 193 7.04 11.89 3.37
N ILE A 194 7.56 12.03 2.14
CA ILE A 194 8.67 11.19 1.67
C ILE A 194 10.02 11.93 1.77
N PRO A 195 11.06 11.29 2.32
CA PRO A 195 12.41 11.86 2.34
C PRO A 195 12.91 12.24 0.95
N LEU A 196 13.55 13.41 0.83
CA LEU A 196 14.03 13.95 -0.45
C LEU A 196 14.95 13.01 -1.23
N LYS A 197 15.74 12.18 -0.55
CA LYS A 197 16.59 11.16 -1.21
C LYS A 197 15.76 10.18 -2.05
N TYR A 198 14.61 9.74 -1.55
CA TYR A 198 13.72 8.84 -2.26
C TYR A 198 12.91 9.55 -3.35
N ILE A 199 12.57 10.83 -3.13
CA ILE A 199 11.96 11.66 -4.18
C ILE A 199 12.94 11.85 -5.35
N ALA A 200 14.21 12.12 -5.07
CA ALA A 200 15.25 12.23 -6.10
C ALA A 200 15.33 10.95 -6.94
N SER A 201 15.47 9.81 -6.28
CA SER A 201 15.44 8.49 -6.92
C SER A 201 14.17 8.28 -7.75
N TYR A 202 12.99 8.64 -7.21
CA TYR A 202 11.70 8.50 -7.88
C TYR A 202 11.59 9.33 -9.16
N ILE A 203 12.12 10.55 -9.20
CA ILE A 203 12.15 11.38 -10.42
C ILE A 203 13.35 11.08 -11.33
N GLY A 204 14.19 10.09 -10.98
CA GLY A 204 15.29 9.62 -11.80
C GLY A 204 16.54 10.49 -11.75
N VAL A 205 16.85 11.11 -10.60
CA VAL A 205 18.06 11.92 -10.40
C VAL A 205 18.74 11.65 -9.06
N THR A 206 19.96 12.13 -8.90
CA THR A 206 20.66 12.09 -7.62
C THR A 206 20.10 13.14 -6.63
N PRO A 207 20.27 12.95 -5.31
CA PRO A 207 19.85 13.94 -4.31
C PRO A 207 20.49 15.32 -4.53
N GLN A 208 21.73 15.36 -5.01
CA GLN A 208 22.46 16.61 -5.33
C GLN A 208 21.81 17.33 -6.52
N ALA A 209 21.40 16.58 -7.57
CA ALA A 209 20.71 17.15 -8.71
C ALA A 209 19.34 17.71 -8.30
N LEU A 210 18.57 16.98 -7.47
CA LEU A 210 17.29 17.48 -6.92
C LEU A 210 17.50 18.74 -6.09
N SER A 211 18.55 18.81 -5.26
CA SER A 211 18.87 20.00 -4.48
C SER A 211 19.13 21.22 -5.38
N ARG A 212 19.80 21.04 -6.53
CA ARG A 212 20.00 22.12 -7.53
C ARG A 212 18.69 22.55 -8.21
N ILE A 213 17.84 21.59 -8.58
CA ILE A 213 16.52 21.88 -9.15
C ILE A 213 15.73 22.74 -8.16
N ARG A 214 15.62 22.33 -6.91
CA ARG A 214 14.87 23.05 -5.88
C ARG A 214 15.34 24.50 -5.70
N ARG A 215 16.66 24.75 -5.72
CA ARG A 215 17.21 26.13 -5.61
C ARG A 215 16.88 27.02 -6.80
N ARG A 216 16.54 26.47 -7.96
CA ARG A 216 16.17 27.25 -9.15
C ARG A 216 14.70 27.63 -9.20
N ILE A 217 13.85 26.85 -8.51
CA ILE A 217 12.39 27.04 -8.54
C ILE A 217 11.87 27.72 -7.25
N THR A 218 12.74 27.94 -6.25
CA THR A 218 12.44 28.72 -5.03
C THR A 218 12.92 30.14 -5.19
#